data_f42a7ec3ced0743d45fb3ab9917329ef
#
_entry.id   f42a7ec3ced0743d45fb3ab9917329ef
#
_cell.length_a   1.000
_cell.length_b   1.000
_cell.length_c   1.000
_cell.angle_alpha   90.00
_cell.angle_beta   90.00
_cell.angle_gamma   90.00
#
_symmetry.space_group_name_H-M   'P 1'
#
loop_
_entity.id
_entity.type
_entity.pdbx_description
1 polymer ?
#
loop_
_entity_poly.entity_id
_entity_poly.type
_entity_poly.pdbx_seq_one_letter_code
_entity_poly.pdbx_strand_id
1 'polypeptide(L)'
;MKKFLIAFLIMLIFCGVGEAKNKMTDYEAINNLIVSERLYRVSHRDKQLAECYAEDAKIHTSWQSGGVKSFVGQHPAESATENFNVNRCGGALIHQNKNRAFVEYPSTTIRSVKVNGVDAVLTSYMRLLYRVEKRGDVWKIVEMTSINEADELQPAVPGTDLKINPDDVKNLRISYRWLAYTRINAGDKIADDLLGVDKPDEVKKIYEDAETWLNQ
;
A
#
# COMPACT_ATOMS: atom_id res chain seq x y z
N MET A 1 66.62 28.40 48.65
CA MET A 1 65.51 27.43 48.62
C MET A 1 64.71 27.76 47.42
N LYS A 2 64.87 27.03 46.30
CA LYS A 2 64.14 27.23 45.02
C LYS A 2 62.96 26.28 45.00
N LYS A 3 61.75 26.84 44.96
CA LYS A 3 60.47 26.06 44.78
C LYS A 3 60.32 25.78 43.32
N PHE A 4 60.35 24.51 42.92
CA PHE A 4 59.93 24.03 41.58
C PHE A 4 58.44 23.91 41.56
N LEU A 5 57.81 24.68 40.68
CA LEU A 5 56.39 24.57 40.36
C LEU A 5 56.28 23.59 39.17
N ILE A 6 55.74 22.38 39.39
CA ILE A 6 55.43 21.43 38.33
C ILE A 6 53.98 21.73 37.86
N ALA A 7 53.89 22.30 36.67
CA ALA A 7 52.61 22.47 36.02
C ALA A 7 52.20 21.15 35.35
N PHE A 8 51.15 20.52 35.85
CA PHE A 8 50.52 19.33 35.26
C PHE A 8 49.55 19.77 34.15
N LEU A 9 49.99 19.65 32.89
CA LEU A 9 49.16 19.93 31.72
C LEU A 9 48.23 18.71 31.48
N ILE A 10 46.97 18.78 31.94
CA ILE A 10 45.96 17.78 31.63
C ILE A 10 45.45 18.04 30.21
N MET A 11 45.93 17.24 29.26
CA MET A 11 45.45 17.23 27.89
C MET A 11 44.12 16.45 27.84
N LEU A 12 42.99 17.16 27.90
CA LEU A 12 41.67 16.58 27.67
C LEU A 12 41.58 16.23 26.19
N ILE A 13 41.78 14.94 25.87
CA ILE A 13 41.46 14.37 24.58
C ILE A 13 39.93 14.27 24.55
N PHE A 14 39.25 15.25 23.96
CA PHE A 14 37.87 15.12 23.53
C PHE A 14 37.83 14.12 22.37
N CYS A 15 37.69 12.83 22.68
CA CYS A 15 37.17 11.89 21.69
C CYS A 15 35.72 12.31 21.38
N GLY A 16 35.57 13.15 20.37
CA GLY A 16 34.27 13.36 19.74
C GLY A 16 33.79 12.03 19.19
N VAL A 17 32.97 11.32 19.96
CA VAL A 17 32.15 10.24 19.43
C VAL A 17 31.13 10.95 18.55
N GLY A 18 31.49 11.20 17.29
CA GLY A 18 30.53 11.57 16.28
C GLY A 18 29.57 10.40 16.20
N GLU A 19 28.32 10.60 16.64
CA GLU A 19 27.22 9.70 16.27
C GLU A 19 27.19 9.67 14.76
N ALA A 20 27.80 8.63 14.18
CA ALA A 20 27.57 8.28 12.80
C ALA A 20 26.05 8.01 12.71
N LYS A 21 25.27 8.98 12.26
CA LYS A 21 23.86 8.74 11.88
C LYS A 21 23.90 7.58 10.91
N ASN A 22 23.51 6.40 11.38
CA ASN A 22 23.43 5.20 10.53
C ASN A 22 22.57 5.58 9.34
N LYS A 23 23.18 5.72 8.17
CA LYS A 23 22.47 6.02 6.93
C LYS A 23 21.60 4.80 6.65
N MET A 24 20.29 5.01 6.56
CA MET A 24 19.32 3.98 6.22
C MET A 24 19.75 3.26 4.94
N THR A 25 19.73 1.95 4.94
CA THR A 25 19.97 1.15 3.73
C THR A 25 18.88 1.37 2.71
N ASP A 26 19.15 1.07 1.45
CA ASP A 26 18.12 1.16 0.40
C ASP A 26 16.95 0.23 0.69
N TYR A 27 17.19 -0.97 1.22
CA TYR A 27 16.15 -1.89 1.64
C TYR A 27 15.23 -1.28 2.71
N GLU A 28 15.78 -0.69 3.75
CA GLU A 28 15.02 -0.02 4.81
C GLU A 28 14.25 1.18 4.27
N ALA A 29 14.84 1.95 3.36
CA ALA A 29 14.20 3.10 2.74
C ALA A 29 13.00 2.70 1.87
N ILE A 30 13.14 1.64 1.07
CA ILE A 30 12.06 1.09 0.25
C ILE A 30 10.95 0.53 1.15
N ASN A 31 11.29 -0.28 2.15
CA ASN A 31 10.32 -0.83 3.08
C ASN A 31 9.52 0.28 3.80
N ASN A 32 10.21 1.29 4.32
CA ASN A 32 9.57 2.42 4.98
C ASN A 32 8.67 3.22 4.02
N LEU A 33 9.09 3.39 2.77
CA LEU A 33 8.28 4.06 1.74
C LEU A 33 6.93 3.34 1.53
N ILE A 34 6.97 2.01 1.33
CA ILE A 34 5.77 1.21 1.06
C ILE A 34 4.84 1.15 2.29
N VAL A 35 5.40 0.97 3.49
CA VAL A 35 4.63 0.99 4.75
C VAL A 35 4.01 2.38 4.96
N SER A 36 4.76 3.44 4.73
CA SER A 36 4.28 4.83 4.88
C SER A 36 3.13 5.12 3.93
N GLU A 37 3.24 4.69 2.67
CA GLU A 37 2.19 4.88 1.67
C GLU A 37 0.85 4.28 2.17
N ARG A 38 0.85 3.05 2.66
CA ARG A 38 -0.36 2.42 3.20
C ARG A 38 -0.91 3.13 4.44
N LEU A 39 -0.05 3.52 5.38
CA LEU A 39 -0.46 4.23 6.58
C LEU A 39 -1.01 5.63 6.28
N TYR A 40 -0.36 6.37 5.39
CA TYR A 40 -0.81 7.71 5.02
C TYR A 40 -2.16 7.68 4.31
N ARG A 41 -2.38 6.65 3.48
CA ARG A 41 -3.65 6.48 2.80
C ARG A 41 -4.82 6.27 3.77
N VAL A 42 -4.72 5.35 4.72
CA VAL A 42 -5.82 5.05 5.65
C VAL A 42 -5.94 6.09 6.77
N SER A 43 -4.94 6.92 6.99
CA SER A 43 -4.96 8.01 7.97
C SER A 43 -5.23 9.38 7.34
N HIS A 44 -5.61 9.44 6.05
CA HIS A 44 -5.95 10.66 5.31
C HIS A 44 -4.84 11.75 5.35
N ARG A 45 -3.58 11.29 5.32
CA ARG A 45 -2.41 12.18 5.27
C ARG A 45 -2.02 12.44 3.82
N ASP A 46 -2.88 13.14 3.10
CA ASP A 46 -2.78 13.29 1.64
C ASP A 46 -1.48 13.94 1.17
N LYS A 47 -0.96 14.92 1.90
CA LYS A 47 0.33 15.54 1.57
C LYS A 47 1.47 14.54 1.63
N GLN A 48 1.60 13.80 2.74
CA GLN A 48 2.63 12.78 2.90
C GLN A 48 2.43 11.60 1.95
N LEU A 49 1.16 11.24 1.66
CA LEU A 49 0.83 10.23 0.67
C LEU A 49 1.34 10.63 -0.73
N ALA A 50 1.09 11.87 -1.15
CA ALA A 50 1.59 12.38 -2.43
C ALA A 50 3.13 12.35 -2.50
N GLU A 51 3.80 12.64 -1.40
CA GLU A 51 5.26 12.62 -1.31
C GLU A 51 5.87 11.20 -1.47
N CYS A 52 5.08 10.13 -1.28
CA CYS A 52 5.55 8.76 -1.55
C CYS A 52 5.71 8.49 -3.05
N TYR A 53 4.98 9.17 -3.89
CA TYR A 53 4.94 8.93 -5.33
C TYR A 53 5.84 9.89 -6.10
N ALA A 54 6.31 9.43 -7.26
CA ALA A 54 6.85 10.31 -8.29
C ALA A 54 5.70 11.06 -8.98
N GLU A 55 5.96 12.25 -9.51
CA GLU A 55 4.91 13.08 -10.17
C GLU A 55 4.28 12.39 -11.37
N ASP A 56 5.05 11.55 -12.08
CA ASP A 56 4.67 10.78 -13.25
C ASP A 56 4.19 9.35 -12.93
N ALA A 57 3.99 9.04 -11.64
CA ALA A 57 3.59 7.70 -11.22
C ALA A 57 2.23 7.28 -11.81
N LYS A 58 2.13 5.97 -12.11
CA LYS A 58 0.91 5.32 -12.61
C LYS A 58 0.32 4.45 -11.52
N ILE A 59 -0.99 4.55 -11.33
CA ILE A 59 -1.69 3.85 -10.24
C ILE A 59 -2.88 3.10 -10.85
N HIS A 60 -2.94 1.80 -10.63
CA HIS A 60 -4.00 0.91 -11.08
C HIS A 60 -4.56 0.13 -9.91
N THR A 61 -5.75 0.51 -9.46
CA THR A 61 -6.47 -0.14 -8.37
C THR A 61 -7.88 -0.53 -8.82
N SER A 62 -8.61 -1.23 -7.96
CA SER A 62 -9.99 -1.65 -8.24
C SER A 62 -10.99 -0.50 -8.47
N TRP A 63 -10.64 0.72 -8.08
CA TRP A 63 -11.56 1.87 -8.15
C TRP A 63 -10.98 3.05 -8.94
N GLN A 64 -9.69 3.01 -9.29
CA GLN A 64 -9.04 4.13 -9.95
C GLN A 64 -7.87 3.65 -10.81
N SER A 65 -7.76 4.22 -12.01
CA SER A 65 -6.61 4.09 -12.90
C SER A 65 -6.19 5.48 -13.35
N GLY A 66 -4.91 5.83 -13.17
CA GLY A 66 -4.40 7.16 -13.54
C GLY A 66 -3.17 7.58 -12.77
N GLY A 67 -2.99 8.88 -12.61
CA GLY A 67 -1.84 9.47 -11.91
C GLY A 67 -2.12 9.82 -10.45
N VAL A 68 -1.10 10.36 -9.78
CA VAL A 68 -1.14 10.72 -8.35
C VAL A 68 -2.28 11.69 -8.03
N LYS A 69 -2.51 12.70 -8.88
CA LYS A 69 -3.54 13.72 -8.64
C LYS A 69 -4.96 13.18 -8.62
N SER A 70 -5.23 12.10 -9.34
CA SER A 70 -6.53 11.43 -9.34
C SER A 70 -6.67 10.36 -8.27
N PHE A 71 -5.60 10.06 -7.55
CA PHE A 71 -5.55 9.05 -6.48
C PHE A 71 -5.54 9.66 -5.09
N VAL A 72 -4.68 10.66 -4.87
CA VAL A 72 -4.53 11.34 -3.57
C VAL A 72 -5.70 12.30 -3.35
N GLY A 73 -6.25 12.30 -2.15
CA GLY A 73 -7.42 13.12 -1.79
C GLY A 73 -8.76 12.61 -2.32
N GLN A 74 -8.75 11.56 -3.11
CA GLN A 74 -9.97 10.88 -3.55
C GLN A 74 -10.31 9.78 -2.54
N HIS A 75 -11.08 10.14 -1.55
CA HIS A 75 -11.66 9.20 -0.61
C HIS A 75 -13.13 9.03 -0.99
N PRO A 76 -13.65 7.78 -1.09
CA PRO A 76 -15.09 7.59 -1.14
C PRO A 76 -15.70 8.37 0.02
N ALA A 77 -16.80 9.09 -0.22
CA ALA A 77 -17.49 9.83 0.82
C ALA A 77 -17.90 8.86 1.93
N GLU A 78 -17.05 8.69 2.91
CA GLU A 78 -17.33 7.92 4.10
C GLU A 78 -18.12 8.87 5.03
N SER A 79 -19.33 8.49 5.35
CA SER A 79 -20.01 9.11 6.48
C SER A 79 -19.20 8.77 7.74
N ALA A 80 -18.49 9.75 8.23
CA ALA A 80 -17.28 9.59 9.05
C ALA A 80 -17.50 9.01 10.46
N THR A 81 -18.70 8.65 10.87
CA THR A 81 -18.98 8.32 12.28
C THR A 81 -19.29 6.85 12.55
N GLU A 82 -19.60 6.05 11.55
CA GLU A 82 -19.94 4.63 11.73
C GLU A 82 -19.13 3.68 10.83
N ASN A 83 -18.31 4.20 9.93
CA ASN A 83 -17.59 3.41 8.96
C ASN A 83 -16.11 3.33 9.31
N PHE A 84 -15.56 2.13 9.30
CA PHE A 84 -14.13 1.92 9.40
C PHE A 84 -13.57 1.43 8.06
N ASN A 85 -12.32 1.82 7.79
CA ASN A 85 -11.52 1.31 6.70
C ASN A 85 -10.10 1.05 7.22
N VAL A 86 -9.71 -0.20 7.29
CA VAL A 86 -8.46 -0.64 7.90
C VAL A 86 -7.66 -1.43 6.88
N ASN A 87 -6.38 -1.09 6.71
CA ASN A 87 -5.44 -1.95 6.01
C ASN A 87 -4.58 -2.73 7.00
N ARG A 88 -4.36 -4.01 6.69
CA ARG A 88 -3.37 -4.87 7.33
C ARG A 88 -2.47 -5.43 6.24
N CYS A 89 -1.18 -5.31 6.46
CA CYS A 89 -0.20 -5.69 5.46
C CYS A 89 0.77 -6.71 6.05
N GLY A 90 1.24 -7.61 5.20
CA GLY A 90 2.31 -8.55 5.52
C GLY A 90 3.70 -7.91 5.43
N GLY A 91 4.73 -8.73 5.38
CA GLY A 91 6.09 -8.29 5.05
C GLY A 91 6.21 -7.99 3.57
N ALA A 92 6.98 -6.95 3.22
CA ALA A 92 7.31 -6.65 1.84
C ALA A 92 8.39 -7.61 1.32
N LEU A 93 8.18 -8.18 0.13
CA LEU A 93 9.23 -8.88 -0.62
C LEU A 93 9.81 -7.90 -1.64
N ILE A 94 11.08 -7.53 -1.47
CA ILE A 94 11.75 -6.49 -2.24
C ILE A 94 12.78 -7.11 -3.16
N HIS A 95 12.60 -6.95 -4.47
CA HIS A 95 13.54 -7.31 -5.52
C HIS A 95 14.22 -6.04 -6.01
N GLN A 96 15.48 -5.82 -5.64
CA GLN A 96 16.21 -4.61 -5.97
C GLN A 96 17.31 -4.87 -6.99
N ASN A 97 17.42 -3.98 -7.97
CA ASN A 97 18.55 -3.88 -8.89
C ASN A 97 18.96 -2.40 -9.02
N LYS A 98 20.14 -2.05 -8.47
CA LYS A 98 20.66 -0.67 -8.46
C LYS A 98 19.63 0.34 -7.93
N ASN A 99 19.16 1.24 -8.79
CA ASN A 99 18.24 2.33 -8.47
C ASN A 99 16.77 1.99 -8.75
N ARG A 100 16.44 0.71 -8.98
CA ARG A 100 15.09 0.22 -9.17
C ARG A 100 14.78 -0.91 -8.21
N ALA A 101 13.54 -0.98 -7.79
CA ALA A 101 13.05 -2.15 -7.07
C ALA A 101 11.59 -2.44 -7.44
N PHE A 102 11.28 -3.73 -7.51
CA PHE A 102 9.94 -4.26 -7.58
C PHE A 102 9.57 -4.83 -6.23
N VAL A 103 8.42 -4.47 -5.71
CA VAL A 103 7.99 -4.84 -4.35
C VAL A 103 6.64 -5.53 -4.40
N GLU A 104 6.57 -6.72 -3.79
CA GLU A 104 5.33 -7.44 -3.55
C GLU A 104 4.90 -7.22 -2.11
N TYR A 105 3.65 -6.79 -1.92
CA TYR A 105 3.16 -6.42 -0.59
C TYR A 105 1.76 -6.99 -0.35
N PRO A 106 1.63 -8.12 0.35
CA PRO A 106 0.33 -8.66 0.73
C PRO A 106 -0.43 -7.65 1.57
N SER A 107 -1.67 -7.39 1.20
CA SER A 107 -2.51 -6.39 1.85
C SER A 107 -3.93 -6.90 2.02
N THR A 108 -4.49 -6.68 3.20
CA THR A 108 -5.90 -6.93 3.49
C THR A 108 -6.58 -5.62 3.81
N THR A 109 -7.67 -5.33 3.11
CA THR A 109 -8.55 -4.20 3.43
C THR A 109 -9.81 -4.72 4.11
N ILE A 110 -10.12 -4.18 5.29
CA ILE A 110 -11.32 -4.51 6.06
C ILE A 110 -12.12 -3.21 6.21
N ARG A 111 -13.36 -3.20 5.74
CA ARG A 111 -14.21 -2.01 5.81
C ARG A 111 -15.66 -2.33 6.10
N SER A 112 -16.33 -1.41 6.77
CA SER A 112 -17.78 -1.44 6.91
C SER A 112 -18.44 -1.08 5.58
N VAL A 113 -19.51 -1.77 5.27
CA VAL A 113 -20.35 -1.52 4.09
C VAL A 113 -21.82 -1.73 4.48
N LYS A 114 -22.73 -1.18 3.68
CA LYS A 114 -24.17 -1.45 3.83
C LYS A 114 -24.65 -2.24 2.62
N VAL A 115 -25.29 -3.37 2.85
CA VAL A 115 -25.80 -4.28 1.81
C VAL A 115 -27.27 -4.55 2.05
N ASN A 116 -28.11 -4.20 1.09
CA ASN A 116 -29.57 -4.37 1.20
C ASN A 116 -30.15 -3.82 2.51
N GLY A 117 -29.60 -2.69 3.01
CA GLY A 117 -30.00 -2.07 4.26
C GLY A 117 -29.37 -2.68 5.51
N VAL A 118 -28.59 -3.76 5.39
CA VAL A 118 -27.92 -4.46 6.50
C VAL A 118 -26.45 -4.03 6.58
N ASP A 119 -26.00 -3.76 7.80
CA ASP A 119 -24.60 -3.46 8.06
C ASP A 119 -23.74 -4.73 7.92
N ALA A 120 -22.66 -4.63 7.17
CA ALA A 120 -21.77 -5.73 6.85
C ALA A 120 -20.30 -5.33 6.87
N VAL A 121 -19.44 -6.31 6.89
CA VAL A 121 -17.98 -6.15 6.79
C VAL A 121 -17.52 -6.81 5.50
N LEU A 122 -16.86 -6.02 4.66
CA LEU A 122 -16.17 -6.50 3.48
C LEU A 122 -14.68 -6.63 3.81
N THR A 123 -14.13 -7.83 3.64
CA THR A 123 -12.70 -8.10 3.69
C THR A 123 -12.19 -8.42 2.30
N SER A 124 -11.21 -7.68 1.81
CA SER A 124 -10.58 -7.90 0.50
C SER A 124 -9.10 -8.23 0.69
N TYR A 125 -8.68 -9.36 0.14
CA TYR A 125 -7.31 -9.84 0.12
C TYR A 125 -6.69 -9.54 -1.24
N MET A 126 -5.50 -8.92 -1.23
CA MET A 126 -4.82 -8.53 -2.44
C MET A 126 -3.30 -8.52 -2.28
N ARG A 127 -2.59 -8.60 -3.38
CA ARG A 127 -1.18 -8.21 -3.46
C ARG A 127 -1.07 -6.86 -4.14
N LEU A 128 -0.38 -5.94 -3.50
CA LEU A 128 0.01 -4.68 -4.11
C LEU A 128 1.41 -4.84 -4.70
N LEU A 129 1.53 -4.53 -5.95
CA LEU A 129 2.80 -4.53 -6.67
C LEU A 129 3.24 -3.10 -6.86
N TYR A 130 4.47 -2.79 -6.43
CA TYR A 130 5.04 -1.47 -6.58
C TYR A 130 6.30 -1.55 -7.44
N ARG A 131 6.45 -0.63 -8.40
CA ARG A 131 7.74 -0.29 -8.97
C ARG A 131 8.22 0.98 -8.28
N VAL A 132 9.44 0.95 -7.77
CA VAL A 132 10.05 2.09 -7.09
C VAL A 132 11.39 2.42 -7.75
N GLU A 133 11.66 3.71 -7.88
CA GLU A 133 12.92 4.22 -8.43
C GLU A 133 13.59 5.16 -7.42
N LYS A 134 14.91 5.08 -7.36
CA LYS A 134 15.72 6.05 -6.64
C LYS A 134 15.98 7.25 -7.54
N ARG A 135 15.34 8.37 -7.23
CA ARG A 135 15.50 9.63 -7.96
C ARG A 135 16.33 10.59 -7.11
N GLY A 136 17.59 10.82 -7.52
CA GLY A 136 18.60 11.40 -6.63
C GLY A 136 18.89 10.47 -5.46
N ASP A 137 18.72 10.97 -4.24
CA ASP A 137 18.94 10.17 -3.01
C ASP A 137 17.66 9.63 -2.38
N VAL A 138 16.50 9.76 -3.06
CA VAL A 138 15.18 9.42 -2.49
C VAL A 138 14.49 8.37 -3.34
N TRP A 139 14.02 7.31 -2.69
CA TRP A 139 13.14 6.32 -3.32
C TRP A 139 11.71 6.86 -3.48
N LYS A 140 11.12 6.63 -4.65
CA LYS A 140 9.76 7.05 -5.01
C LYS A 140 9.01 5.92 -5.69
N ILE A 141 7.71 5.82 -5.41
CA ILE A 141 6.83 4.90 -6.14
C ILE A 141 6.57 5.49 -7.53
N VAL A 142 6.83 4.72 -8.57
CA VAL A 142 6.59 5.09 -9.98
C VAL A 142 5.41 4.33 -10.58
N GLU A 143 5.05 3.18 -9.99
CA GLU A 143 3.86 2.42 -10.37
C GLU A 143 3.32 1.64 -9.18
N MET A 144 2.00 1.58 -9.07
CA MET A 144 1.30 0.72 -8.14
C MET A 144 0.18 -0.01 -8.87
N THR A 145 0.15 -1.33 -8.75
CA THR A 145 -0.87 -2.20 -9.34
C THR A 145 -1.40 -3.14 -8.27
N SER A 146 -2.72 -3.37 -8.25
CA SER A 146 -3.37 -4.30 -7.33
C SER A 146 -3.75 -5.59 -8.05
N ILE A 147 -3.41 -6.74 -7.46
CA ILE A 147 -3.91 -8.06 -7.85
C ILE A 147 -4.90 -8.52 -6.78
N ASN A 148 -6.14 -8.73 -7.16
CA ASN A 148 -7.17 -9.24 -6.25
C ASN A 148 -7.01 -10.76 -6.09
N GLU A 149 -7.04 -11.25 -4.86
CA GLU A 149 -6.84 -12.68 -4.55
C GLU A 149 -8.13 -13.37 -4.13
N ALA A 150 -8.82 -12.78 -3.18
CA ALA A 150 -10.12 -13.24 -2.67
C ALA A 150 -10.80 -12.10 -1.92
N ASP A 151 -12.08 -12.28 -1.63
CA ASP A 151 -12.79 -11.41 -0.71
C ASP A 151 -13.89 -12.16 0.06
N GLU A 152 -14.31 -11.57 1.15
CA GLU A 152 -15.36 -12.07 2.04
C GLU A 152 -16.34 -10.97 2.38
N LEU A 153 -17.62 -11.32 2.49
CA LEU A 153 -18.68 -10.42 2.94
C LEU A 153 -19.46 -11.10 4.08
N GLN A 154 -19.50 -10.45 5.22
CA GLN A 154 -20.18 -10.97 6.40
C GLN A 154 -21.09 -9.91 7.00
N PRO A 155 -22.25 -10.28 7.58
CA PRO A 155 -23.05 -9.31 8.34
C PRO A 155 -22.27 -8.83 9.57
N ALA A 156 -22.39 -7.54 9.91
CA ALA A 156 -21.73 -6.97 11.09
C ALA A 156 -22.22 -7.63 12.40
N VAL A 157 -23.47 -8.09 12.43
CA VAL A 157 -24.02 -8.88 13.51
C VAL A 157 -24.18 -10.34 13.03
N PRO A 158 -23.43 -11.30 13.61
CA PRO A 158 -23.50 -12.71 13.21
C PRO A 158 -24.94 -13.26 13.22
N GLY A 159 -25.28 -14.03 12.17
CA GLY A 159 -26.61 -14.60 12.03
C GLY A 159 -27.65 -13.70 11.34
N THR A 160 -27.31 -12.45 11.05
CA THR A 160 -28.18 -11.56 10.25
C THR A 160 -28.12 -11.96 8.79
N ASP A 161 -29.29 -12.08 8.13
CA ASP A 161 -29.39 -12.35 6.71
C ASP A 161 -29.12 -11.07 5.88
N LEU A 162 -28.12 -11.11 5.00
CA LEU A 162 -27.79 -10.03 4.06
C LEU A 162 -28.75 -9.93 2.87
N LYS A 163 -29.69 -10.86 2.73
CA LYS A 163 -30.70 -10.92 1.66
C LYS A 163 -30.08 -10.83 0.26
N ILE A 164 -28.98 -11.54 0.05
CA ILE A 164 -28.28 -11.58 -1.25
C ILE A 164 -28.98 -12.60 -2.14
N ASN A 165 -29.41 -12.15 -3.33
CA ASN A 165 -29.90 -13.08 -4.35
C ASN A 165 -28.68 -13.75 -5.01
N PRO A 166 -28.59 -15.10 -5.04
CA PRO A 166 -27.50 -15.82 -5.71
C PRO A 166 -27.32 -15.45 -7.19
N ASP A 167 -28.38 -15.07 -7.87
CA ASP A 167 -28.32 -14.66 -9.28
C ASP A 167 -27.54 -13.36 -9.51
N ASP A 168 -27.51 -12.46 -8.52
CA ASP A 168 -26.81 -11.18 -8.60
C ASP A 168 -25.28 -11.36 -8.55
N VAL A 169 -24.80 -12.50 -8.04
CA VAL A 169 -23.37 -12.74 -7.80
C VAL A 169 -22.77 -13.84 -8.66
N LYS A 170 -23.60 -14.66 -9.34
CA LYS A 170 -23.13 -15.85 -10.07
C LYS A 170 -22.14 -15.56 -11.20
N ASN A 171 -22.24 -14.39 -11.82
CA ASN A 171 -21.38 -13.95 -12.93
C ASN A 171 -20.24 -13.03 -12.49
N LEU A 172 -20.16 -12.68 -11.21
CA LEU A 172 -19.07 -11.86 -10.68
C LEU A 172 -17.81 -12.69 -10.50
N ARG A 173 -16.66 -12.10 -10.78
CA ARG A 173 -15.36 -12.76 -10.72
C ARG A 173 -15.00 -13.12 -9.28
N ILE A 174 -14.52 -14.34 -9.08
CA ILE A 174 -14.29 -14.93 -7.75
C ILE A 174 -13.21 -14.19 -6.95
N SER A 175 -12.22 -13.60 -7.61
CA SER A 175 -11.10 -12.89 -6.96
C SER A 175 -11.51 -11.57 -6.30
N TYR A 176 -12.69 -11.00 -6.66
CA TYR A 176 -13.22 -9.77 -6.06
C TYR A 176 -14.75 -9.69 -6.14
N ARG A 177 -15.41 -10.82 -5.96
CA ARG A 177 -16.87 -10.97 -6.09
C ARG A 177 -17.62 -10.00 -5.19
N TRP A 178 -17.26 -9.98 -3.93
CA TRP A 178 -17.98 -9.20 -2.93
C TRP A 178 -17.67 -7.71 -3.01
N LEU A 179 -16.46 -7.36 -3.41
CA LEU A 179 -16.10 -5.99 -3.75
C LEU A 179 -16.94 -5.48 -4.92
N ALA A 180 -17.09 -6.29 -5.97
CA ALA A 180 -17.91 -5.95 -7.12
C ALA A 180 -19.39 -5.81 -6.71
N TYR A 181 -19.92 -6.80 -6.00
CA TYR A 181 -21.29 -6.80 -5.53
C TYR A 181 -21.62 -5.57 -4.67
N THR A 182 -20.79 -5.26 -3.69
CA THR A 182 -21.02 -4.12 -2.79
C THR A 182 -21.01 -2.79 -3.52
N ARG A 183 -20.14 -2.62 -4.54
CA ARG A 183 -20.12 -1.41 -5.37
C ARG A 183 -21.36 -1.29 -6.24
N ILE A 184 -21.74 -2.35 -6.94
CA ILE A 184 -22.95 -2.38 -7.78
C ILE A 184 -24.18 -2.10 -6.92
N ASN A 185 -24.27 -2.71 -5.74
CA ASN A 185 -25.38 -2.50 -4.81
C ASN A 185 -25.44 -1.04 -4.29
N ALA A 186 -24.32 -0.37 -4.19
CA ALA A 186 -24.23 1.06 -3.84
C ALA A 186 -24.49 2.00 -5.04
N GLY A 187 -24.72 1.47 -6.23
CA GLY A 187 -24.91 2.26 -7.46
C GLY A 187 -23.62 2.67 -8.17
N ASP A 188 -22.48 2.16 -7.70
CA ASP A 188 -21.17 2.41 -8.30
C ASP A 188 -20.89 1.43 -9.45
N LYS A 189 -19.91 1.81 -10.28
CA LYS A 189 -19.34 0.91 -11.30
C LYS A 189 -18.06 0.27 -10.79
N ILE A 190 -17.79 -0.93 -11.25
CA ILE A 190 -16.52 -1.61 -11.10
C ILE A 190 -16.09 -2.14 -12.46
N ALA A 191 -14.79 -2.04 -12.75
CA ALA A 191 -14.24 -2.63 -13.96
C ALA A 191 -14.24 -4.16 -13.86
N ASP A 192 -14.48 -4.84 -14.96
CA ASP A 192 -14.50 -6.30 -15.06
C ASP A 192 -13.14 -6.89 -15.53
N ASP A 193 -12.20 -6.00 -15.87
CA ASP A 193 -10.85 -6.30 -16.36
C ASP A 193 -9.76 -6.17 -15.28
N LEU A 194 -10.14 -6.01 -14.01
CA LEU A 194 -9.16 -5.91 -12.91
C LEU A 194 -8.30 -7.17 -12.83
N LEU A 195 -7.02 -6.98 -12.48
CA LEU A 195 -6.13 -8.11 -12.21
C LEU A 195 -6.65 -8.93 -11.03
N GLY A 196 -6.66 -10.23 -11.22
CA GLY A 196 -7.07 -11.18 -10.20
C GLY A 196 -6.44 -12.55 -10.42
N VAL A 197 -6.27 -13.31 -9.35
CA VAL A 197 -5.67 -14.66 -9.41
C VAL A 197 -6.47 -15.65 -10.25
N ASP A 198 -7.73 -15.35 -10.56
CA ASP A 198 -8.59 -16.10 -11.47
C ASP A 198 -8.24 -15.91 -12.97
N LYS A 199 -7.27 -15.01 -13.26
CA LYS A 199 -6.66 -14.82 -14.58
C LYS A 199 -5.14 -14.95 -14.50
N PRO A 200 -4.61 -16.17 -14.33
CA PRO A 200 -3.20 -16.42 -14.03
C PRO A 200 -2.25 -15.93 -15.13
N ASP A 201 -2.64 -15.97 -16.40
CA ASP A 201 -1.79 -15.50 -17.50
C ASP A 201 -1.60 -13.98 -17.48
N GLU A 202 -2.63 -13.21 -17.11
CA GLU A 202 -2.53 -11.76 -16.95
C GLU A 202 -1.62 -11.42 -15.76
N VAL A 203 -1.75 -12.15 -14.65
CA VAL A 203 -0.88 -12.01 -13.48
C VAL A 203 0.57 -12.34 -13.84
N LYS A 204 0.82 -13.46 -14.53
CA LYS A 204 2.15 -13.85 -14.97
C LYS A 204 2.82 -12.77 -15.81
N LYS A 205 2.08 -12.17 -16.75
CA LYS A 205 2.59 -11.09 -17.59
C LYS A 205 3.05 -9.87 -16.79
N ILE A 206 2.31 -9.48 -15.73
CA ILE A 206 2.72 -8.36 -14.87
C ILE A 206 4.06 -8.64 -14.18
N TYR A 207 4.33 -9.88 -13.75
CA TYR A 207 5.62 -10.26 -13.17
C TYR A 207 6.75 -10.25 -14.21
N GLU A 208 6.50 -10.78 -15.41
CA GLU A 208 7.48 -10.77 -16.51
C GLU A 208 7.83 -9.31 -16.92
N ASP A 209 6.82 -8.45 -17.01
CA ASP A 209 7.01 -7.02 -17.30
C ASP A 209 7.76 -6.31 -16.15
N ALA A 210 7.52 -6.68 -14.90
CA ALA A 210 8.23 -6.13 -13.76
C ALA A 210 9.69 -6.57 -13.72
N GLU A 211 9.97 -7.83 -13.99
CA GLU A 211 11.34 -8.37 -14.08
C GLU A 211 12.11 -7.72 -15.22
N THR A 212 11.49 -7.57 -16.39
CA THR A 212 12.07 -6.88 -17.55
C THR A 212 12.42 -5.44 -17.21
N TRP A 213 11.49 -4.72 -16.59
CA TRP A 213 11.69 -3.33 -16.16
C TRP A 213 12.80 -3.20 -15.10
N LEU A 214 12.88 -4.14 -14.16
CA LEU A 214 13.90 -4.15 -13.11
C LEU A 214 15.32 -4.29 -13.69
N ASN A 215 15.47 -4.96 -14.81
CA ASN A 215 16.77 -5.28 -15.44
C ASN A 215 17.17 -4.32 -16.56
N GLN A 216 16.37 -3.31 -16.88
CA GLN A 216 16.73 -2.21 -17.80
C GLN A 216 17.68 -1.21 -17.13
#